data_8b3c42ae2b98da300fd4361d457b3e14
#
_entry.id   8b3c42ae2b98da300fd4361d457b3e14
#
_cell.length_a   1.000
_cell.length_b   1.000
_cell.length_c   1.000
_cell.angle_alpha   90.00
_cell.angle_beta   90.00
_cell.angle_gamma   90.00
#
_symmetry.space_group_name_H-M   'P 1'
#
loop_
_entity.id
_entity.type
_entity.pdbx_description
1 polymer ?
#
loop_
_entity_poly.entity_id
_entity_poly.type
_entity_poly.pdbx_seq_one_letter_code
_entity_poly.pdbx_strand_id
1 'polypeptide(L)'
;MVGRALERRFDRLRFGFKRRTGRIGPIEILAYRGHGTRDRLFLKGRVLEMVGTAPPSAGDSRRRNLRNMVRRFLSSEIPHARVRASYGGHELEVVADEEGFFDLRFDLEKPLREDTDWQPVGIDLLWPLTGEAEARTIGNVLVPVGAQFGIISDLDDTVLRSSVTGLLRMARIVLLGNAHTRLPFEGVADFYRALQLGSSGKDFNPIFYVSSSPWNLYDMLEDFLDVHGVPAGPLFLKDWSPTTLRDHDRHKIGVIRTLLTTYPDLPFVLIGDSGERDPEIYRQVVREYPGRVRAIYIRDVTTRERDDAVHAIGDELKDIGVEMLLTSDTVEAAEDAAEKGLISPSALAALR
;
A
#
# COMPACT_ATOMS: atom_id res chain seq x y z
N MET A 1 -8.94 25.00 -7.33
CA MET A 1 -10.12 24.44 -8.04
C MET A 1 -10.07 24.66 -9.55
N VAL A 2 -9.72 25.85 -10.05
CA VAL A 2 -9.72 26.19 -11.50
C VAL A 2 -8.71 25.35 -12.31
N GLY A 3 -7.50 25.12 -11.82
CA GLY A 3 -6.45 24.36 -12.53
C GLY A 3 -6.85 22.93 -12.87
N ARG A 4 -7.43 22.17 -11.93
CA ARG A 4 -7.90 20.80 -12.15
C ARG A 4 -9.07 20.69 -13.12
N ALA A 5 -9.97 21.65 -13.10
CA ALA A 5 -11.08 21.65 -14.04
C ALA A 5 -10.60 21.89 -15.49
N LEU A 6 -9.52 22.69 -15.65
CA LEU A 6 -8.88 22.91 -16.94
C LEU A 6 -8.08 21.67 -17.39
N GLU A 7 -7.31 21.07 -16.50
CA GLU A 7 -6.51 19.85 -16.75
C GLU A 7 -7.43 18.69 -17.15
N ARG A 8 -8.47 18.40 -16.38
CA ARG A 8 -9.50 17.39 -16.69
C ARG A 8 -10.24 17.66 -18.01
N ARG A 9 -10.49 18.94 -18.35
CA ARG A 9 -11.08 19.29 -19.65
C ARG A 9 -10.11 19.02 -20.81
N PHE A 10 -8.83 19.32 -20.61
CA PHE A 10 -7.80 19.07 -21.59
C PHE A 10 -7.60 17.56 -21.84
N ASP A 11 -7.55 16.77 -20.78
CA ASP A 11 -7.39 15.29 -20.86
C ASP A 11 -8.61 14.66 -21.53
N ARG A 12 -9.83 15.08 -21.19
CA ARG A 12 -11.05 14.64 -21.90
C ARG A 12 -11.04 14.98 -23.39
N LEU A 13 -10.61 16.18 -23.76
CA LEU A 13 -10.51 16.59 -25.16
C LEU A 13 -9.43 15.80 -25.90
N ARG A 14 -8.28 15.58 -25.26
CA ARG A 14 -7.18 14.79 -25.77
C ARG A 14 -7.59 13.32 -25.99
N PHE A 15 -8.25 12.71 -25.00
CA PHE A 15 -8.78 11.36 -25.12
C PHE A 15 -9.85 11.27 -26.22
N GLY A 16 -10.80 12.19 -26.26
CA GLY A 16 -11.83 12.26 -27.29
C GLY A 16 -11.26 12.40 -28.71
N PHE A 17 -10.20 13.19 -28.87
CA PHE A 17 -9.47 13.36 -30.15
C PHE A 17 -8.71 12.08 -30.52
N LYS A 18 -7.94 11.49 -29.59
CA LYS A 18 -7.22 10.23 -29.82
C LYS A 18 -8.18 9.10 -30.23
N ARG A 19 -9.33 9.03 -29.54
CA ARG A 19 -10.38 8.04 -29.87
C ARG A 19 -10.93 8.22 -31.28
N ARG A 20 -11.28 9.46 -31.65
CA ARG A 20 -11.81 9.77 -33.00
C ARG A 20 -10.83 9.49 -34.12
N THR A 21 -9.54 9.60 -33.85
CA THR A 21 -8.46 9.39 -34.82
C THR A 21 -7.89 7.97 -34.81
N GLY A 22 -8.42 7.06 -33.96
CA GLY A 22 -7.89 5.70 -33.82
C GLY A 22 -6.46 5.65 -33.25
N ARG A 23 -6.01 6.70 -32.54
CA ARG A 23 -4.64 6.85 -32.02
C ARG A 23 -4.49 6.49 -30.56
N ILE A 24 -5.45 5.79 -29.97
CA ILE A 24 -5.29 5.22 -28.62
C ILE A 24 -4.31 4.05 -28.76
N GLY A 25 -3.22 4.09 -27.99
CA GLY A 25 -2.27 2.99 -27.88
C GLY A 25 -2.88 1.78 -27.17
N PRO A 26 -2.11 0.70 -27.00
CA PRO A 26 -2.55 -0.44 -26.20
C PRO A 26 -2.98 0.01 -24.81
N ILE A 27 -4.03 -0.61 -24.28
CA ILE A 27 -4.56 -0.30 -22.94
C ILE A 27 -4.12 -1.38 -21.97
N GLU A 28 -3.77 -0.96 -20.77
CA GLU A 28 -3.41 -1.82 -19.65
C GLU A 28 -4.37 -1.61 -18.48
N ILE A 29 -4.73 -2.69 -17.81
CA ILE A 29 -5.47 -2.67 -16.56
C ILE A 29 -4.46 -2.96 -15.44
N LEU A 30 -4.23 -1.98 -14.57
CA LEU A 30 -3.47 -2.16 -13.35
C LEU A 30 -4.43 -2.56 -12.23
N ALA A 31 -4.30 -3.78 -11.74
CA ALA A 31 -5.05 -4.26 -10.59
C ALA A 31 -4.15 -4.17 -9.35
N TYR A 32 -4.50 -3.34 -8.38
CA TYR A 32 -3.75 -3.20 -7.14
C TYR A 32 -4.07 -4.36 -6.19
N ARG A 33 -3.13 -4.73 -5.30
CA ARG A 33 -3.40 -5.76 -4.28
C ARG A 33 -4.56 -5.33 -3.40
N GLY A 34 -5.62 -6.11 -3.42
CA GLY A 34 -6.85 -5.85 -2.67
C GLY A 34 -6.84 -6.49 -1.28
N HIS A 35 -7.90 -6.26 -0.53
CA HIS A 35 -8.12 -6.87 0.79
C HIS A 35 -9.57 -7.32 0.93
N GLY A 36 -9.84 -8.20 1.88
CA GLY A 36 -11.20 -8.67 2.09
C GLY A 36 -11.36 -9.58 3.28
N THR A 37 -12.59 -9.98 3.49
CA THR A 37 -13.02 -10.98 4.46
C THR A 37 -13.58 -12.20 3.70
N ARG A 38 -14.00 -13.24 4.43
CA ARG A 38 -14.60 -14.42 3.78
C ARG A 38 -15.91 -14.13 3.03
N ASP A 39 -16.55 -13.01 3.31
CA ASP A 39 -17.84 -12.61 2.73
C ASP A 39 -17.74 -11.35 1.83
N ARG A 40 -16.60 -10.66 1.83
CA ARG A 40 -16.41 -9.43 1.05
C ARG A 40 -15.01 -9.31 0.50
N LEU A 41 -14.91 -8.92 -0.78
CA LEU A 41 -13.64 -8.62 -1.42
C LEU A 41 -13.62 -7.17 -1.91
N PHE A 42 -12.52 -6.47 -1.68
CA PHE A 42 -12.29 -5.11 -2.12
C PHE A 42 -11.01 -5.06 -2.95
N LEU A 43 -11.08 -4.51 -4.15
CA LEU A 43 -9.94 -4.32 -5.02
C LEU A 43 -10.07 -2.98 -5.74
N LYS A 44 -9.00 -2.21 -5.75
CA LYS A 44 -8.87 -1.00 -6.55
C LYS A 44 -8.00 -1.28 -7.77
N GLY A 45 -8.28 -0.63 -8.87
CA GLY A 45 -7.43 -0.70 -10.06
C GLY A 45 -7.50 0.58 -10.87
N ARG A 46 -6.73 0.61 -11.96
CA ARG A 46 -6.66 1.75 -12.86
C ARG A 46 -6.53 1.28 -14.31
N VAL A 47 -7.17 1.99 -15.23
CA VAL A 47 -7.06 1.73 -16.68
C VAL A 47 -6.23 2.85 -17.31
N LEU A 48 -5.13 2.47 -17.96
CA LEU A 48 -4.14 3.38 -18.54
C LEU A 48 -3.85 3.03 -19.99
N GLU A 49 -3.45 4.02 -20.77
CA GLU A 49 -2.85 3.81 -22.08
C GLU A 49 -1.37 3.42 -21.91
N MET A 50 -0.95 2.27 -22.46
CA MET A 50 0.44 1.83 -22.42
C MET A 50 1.35 2.81 -23.19
N VAL A 51 2.29 3.40 -22.50
CA VAL A 51 3.32 4.27 -23.08
C VAL A 51 4.62 3.48 -23.21
N GLY A 52 4.65 2.42 -24.01
CA GLY A 52 5.86 1.70 -24.47
C GLY A 52 7.04 1.65 -23.47
N THR A 53 6.78 1.30 -22.20
CA THR A 53 7.79 1.17 -21.15
C THR A 53 8.17 -0.30 -21.01
N ALA A 54 9.47 -0.61 -21.15
CA ALA A 54 9.96 -1.92 -20.75
C ALA A 54 9.92 -2.04 -19.21
N PRO A 55 9.67 -3.24 -18.65
CA PRO A 55 9.77 -3.46 -17.21
C PRO A 55 11.12 -2.99 -16.67
N PRO A 56 11.20 -2.48 -15.42
CA PRO A 56 12.46 -2.10 -14.82
C PRO A 56 13.40 -3.29 -14.71
N SER A 57 14.71 -3.06 -14.89
CA SER A 57 15.72 -4.08 -14.68
C SER A 57 16.88 -3.55 -13.85
N ALA A 58 17.58 -4.44 -13.14
CA ALA A 58 18.72 -4.09 -12.29
C ALA A 58 19.87 -3.40 -13.07
N GLY A 59 19.93 -3.59 -14.40
CA GLY A 59 20.92 -2.98 -15.28
C GLY A 59 20.51 -1.64 -15.89
N ASP A 60 19.34 -1.12 -15.57
CA ASP A 60 18.85 0.10 -16.17
C ASP A 60 19.65 1.33 -15.74
N SER A 61 20.03 2.17 -16.72
CA SER A 61 20.69 3.44 -16.42
C SER A 61 19.73 4.41 -15.71
N ARG A 62 20.28 5.29 -14.84
CA ARG A 62 19.50 6.34 -14.15
C ARG A 62 18.63 7.16 -15.11
N ARG A 63 19.11 7.43 -16.33
CA ARG A 63 18.35 8.16 -17.37
C ARG A 63 17.17 7.34 -17.92
N ARG A 64 17.33 6.02 -18.05
CA ARG A 64 16.26 5.13 -18.52
C ARG A 64 15.16 5.02 -17.45
N ASN A 65 15.56 4.86 -16.18
CA ASN A 65 14.65 4.83 -15.05
C ASN A 65 13.86 6.13 -14.93
N LEU A 66 14.53 7.28 -14.97
CA LEU A 66 13.88 8.58 -14.97
C LEU A 66 12.88 8.71 -16.11
N ARG A 67 13.28 8.32 -17.34
CA ARG A 67 12.38 8.39 -18.51
C ARG A 67 11.17 7.47 -18.35
N ASN A 68 11.35 6.27 -17.85
CA ASN A 68 10.23 5.34 -17.63
C ASN A 68 9.29 5.86 -16.55
N MET A 69 9.83 6.40 -15.46
CA MET A 69 9.04 7.00 -14.39
C MET A 69 8.28 8.25 -14.85
N VAL A 70 8.93 9.17 -15.57
CA VAL A 70 8.24 10.33 -16.16
C VAL A 70 7.15 9.88 -17.12
N ARG A 71 7.36 8.83 -17.89
CA ARG A 71 6.33 8.26 -18.78
C ARG A 71 5.16 7.66 -18.00
N ARG A 72 5.40 6.96 -16.88
CA ARG A 72 4.34 6.46 -15.98
C ARG A 72 3.52 7.64 -15.38
N PHE A 73 4.20 8.71 -14.95
CA PHE A 73 3.51 9.94 -14.51
C PHE A 73 2.73 10.64 -15.61
N LEU A 74 3.20 10.53 -16.86
CA LEU A 74 2.57 11.10 -18.06
C LEU A 74 1.69 10.08 -18.80
N SER A 75 1.45 8.88 -18.23
CA SER A 75 0.51 7.91 -18.80
C SER A 75 -0.85 8.58 -18.97
N SER A 76 -1.45 8.36 -20.13
CA SER A 76 -2.79 8.91 -20.37
C SER A 76 -3.80 7.99 -19.71
N GLU A 77 -4.53 8.51 -18.77
CA GLU A 77 -5.67 7.83 -18.15
C GLU A 77 -6.74 7.51 -19.19
N ILE A 78 -7.42 6.40 -19.02
CA ILE A 78 -8.61 6.05 -19.81
C ILE A 78 -9.86 6.38 -18.98
N PRO A 79 -10.41 7.60 -19.11
CA PRO A 79 -11.57 8.00 -18.33
C PRO A 79 -12.80 7.19 -18.74
N HIS A 80 -13.60 6.85 -17.73
CA HIS A 80 -14.87 6.13 -17.91
C HIS A 80 -14.72 4.78 -18.59
N ALA A 81 -13.55 4.13 -18.47
CA ALA A 81 -13.36 2.77 -18.93
C ALA A 81 -14.37 1.83 -18.26
N ARG A 82 -14.93 0.90 -19.02
CA ARG A 82 -15.82 -0.13 -18.46
C ARG A 82 -15.01 -1.40 -18.29
N VAL A 83 -15.02 -1.93 -17.08
CA VAL A 83 -14.34 -3.18 -16.74
C VAL A 83 -15.34 -4.16 -16.16
N ARG A 84 -15.15 -5.45 -16.45
CA ARG A 84 -15.84 -6.56 -15.83
C ARG A 84 -14.88 -7.28 -14.93
N ALA A 85 -15.30 -7.51 -13.70
CA ALA A 85 -14.58 -8.35 -12.77
C ALA A 85 -15.33 -9.64 -12.52
N SER A 86 -14.62 -10.75 -12.38
CA SER A 86 -15.19 -12.06 -12.14
C SER A 86 -14.50 -12.77 -10.98
N TYR A 87 -15.28 -13.35 -10.07
CA TYR A 87 -14.79 -14.12 -8.94
C TYR A 87 -15.83 -15.18 -8.53
N GLY A 88 -15.42 -16.46 -8.42
CA GLY A 88 -16.28 -17.54 -7.90
C GLY A 88 -17.62 -17.71 -8.59
N GLY A 89 -17.71 -17.39 -9.88
CA GLY A 89 -18.97 -17.39 -10.65
C GLY A 89 -19.82 -16.12 -10.53
N HIS A 90 -19.39 -15.14 -9.72
CA HIS A 90 -19.98 -13.81 -9.67
C HIS A 90 -19.32 -12.88 -10.68
N GLU A 91 -20.10 -12.06 -11.35
CA GLU A 91 -19.61 -11.02 -12.25
C GLU A 91 -20.08 -9.64 -11.79
N LEU A 92 -19.24 -8.65 -11.95
CA LEU A 92 -19.48 -7.25 -11.60
C LEU A 92 -18.95 -6.35 -12.72
N GLU A 93 -19.79 -5.44 -13.23
CA GLU A 93 -19.34 -4.39 -14.15
C GLU A 93 -19.26 -3.05 -13.43
N VAL A 94 -18.15 -2.35 -13.61
CA VAL A 94 -17.93 -1.01 -13.06
C VAL A 94 -17.41 -0.07 -14.14
N VAL A 95 -17.62 1.23 -13.89
CA VAL A 95 -17.12 2.31 -14.75
C VAL A 95 -16.03 3.05 -13.97
N ALA A 96 -14.85 3.18 -14.56
CA ALA A 96 -13.75 3.95 -14.01
C ALA A 96 -14.10 5.45 -13.93
N ASP A 97 -13.48 6.15 -13.03
CA ASP A 97 -13.62 7.60 -12.88
C ASP A 97 -12.90 8.40 -13.99
N GLU A 98 -12.81 9.71 -13.83
CA GLU A 98 -12.16 10.63 -14.78
C GLU A 98 -10.63 10.40 -14.87
N GLU A 99 -10.02 9.81 -13.84
CA GLU A 99 -8.58 9.49 -13.73
C GLU A 99 -8.29 8.01 -14.04
N GLY A 100 -9.30 7.26 -14.52
CA GLY A 100 -9.21 5.86 -14.88
C GLY A 100 -9.25 4.89 -13.70
N PHE A 101 -9.44 5.34 -12.46
CA PHE A 101 -9.56 4.46 -11.30
C PHE A 101 -10.92 3.78 -11.25
N PHE A 102 -10.93 2.54 -10.80
CA PHE A 102 -12.14 1.79 -10.50
C PHE A 102 -11.99 1.05 -9.17
N ASP A 103 -13.11 0.90 -8.47
CA ASP A 103 -13.20 0.15 -7.23
C ASP A 103 -14.15 -1.03 -7.45
N LEU A 104 -13.68 -2.23 -7.10
CA LEU A 104 -14.45 -3.46 -7.13
C LEU A 104 -14.82 -3.85 -5.71
N ARG A 105 -16.08 -4.24 -5.54
CA ARG A 105 -16.57 -4.78 -4.30
C ARG A 105 -17.46 -5.98 -4.61
N PHE A 106 -17.04 -7.15 -4.12
CA PHE A 106 -17.87 -8.33 -4.12
C PHE A 106 -18.43 -8.55 -2.71
N ASP A 107 -19.73 -8.62 -2.60
CA ASP A 107 -20.43 -9.13 -1.43
C ASP A 107 -20.85 -10.57 -1.79
N LEU A 108 -20.26 -11.56 -1.11
CA LEU A 108 -20.40 -12.97 -1.46
C LEU A 108 -21.60 -13.57 -0.72
N GLU A 109 -22.50 -14.24 -1.43
CA GLU A 109 -23.65 -14.92 -0.83
C GLU A 109 -23.26 -16.08 0.09
N LYS A 110 -22.10 -16.68 -0.18
CA LYS A 110 -21.53 -17.76 0.63
C LYS A 110 -20.10 -17.42 0.99
N PRO A 111 -19.72 -17.56 2.28
CA PRO A 111 -18.34 -17.32 2.69
C PRO A 111 -17.36 -18.20 1.92
N LEU A 112 -16.20 -17.64 1.65
CA LEU A 112 -15.09 -18.37 1.04
C LEU A 112 -14.73 -19.62 1.83
N ARG A 113 -14.56 -20.73 1.12
CA ARG A 113 -14.15 -22.01 1.68
C ARG A 113 -12.67 -22.33 1.43
N GLU A 114 -12.00 -21.48 0.63
CA GLU A 114 -10.62 -21.70 0.25
C GLU A 114 -9.69 -21.37 1.41
N ASP A 115 -8.69 -22.24 1.62
CA ASP A 115 -7.67 -22.09 2.65
C ASP A 115 -6.45 -21.31 2.15
N THR A 116 -6.63 -20.47 1.13
CA THR A 116 -5.59 -19.61 0.56
C THR A 116 -5.82 -18.16 0.93
N ASP A 117 -4.77 -17.49 1.39
CA ASP A 117 -4.85 -16.10 1.81
C ASP A 117 -4.99 -15.12 0.64
N TRP A 118 -4.60 -15.51 -0.57
CA TRP A 118 -4.73 -14.69 -1.78
C TRP A 118 -5.78 -15.23 -2.73
N GLN A 119 -6.76 -14.39 -3.04
CA GLN A 119 -7.90 -14.71 -3.90
C GLN A 119 -7.74 -14.02 -5.27
N PRO A 120 -7.63 -14.78 -6.39
CA PRO A 120 -7.50 -14.20 -7.72
C PRO A 120 -8.84 -13.71 -8.25
N VAL A 121 -8.92 -12.45 -8.63
CA VAL A 121 -10.07 -11.82 -9.29
C VAL A 121 -9.72 -11.55 -10.76
N GLY A 122 -10.46 -12.14 -11.69
CA GLY A 122 -10.32 -11.85 -13.11
C GLY A 122 -10.88 -10.48 -13.46
N ILE A 123 -10.20 -9.70 -14.29
CA ILE A 123 -10.62 -8.35 -14.70
C ILE A 123 -10.41 -8.20 -16.21
N ASP A 124 -11.51 -7.92 -16.92
CA ASP A 124 -11.55 -7.74 -18.37
C ASP A 124 -11.97 -6.31 -18.72
N LEU A 125 -11.30 -5.70 -19.70
CA LEU A 125 -11.71 -4.42 -20.26
C LEU A 125 -12.87 -4.62 -21.26
N LEU A 126 -13.99 -3.98 -21.00
CA LEU A 126 -15.16 -4.00 -21.89
C LEU A 126 -15.17 -2.80 -22.85
N TRP A 127 -14.60 -1.66 -22.42
CA TRP A 127 -14.56 -0.43 -23.20
C TRP A 127 -13.49 0.53 -22.66
N PRO A 128 -12.76 1.26 -23.52
CA PRO A 128 -12.75 1.16 -24.99
C PRO A 128 -11.96 -0.06 -25.46
N LEU A 129 -12.41 -0.65 -26.55
CA LEU A 129 -11.66 -1.72 -27.22
C LEU A 129 -10.68 -1.08 -28.22
N THR A 130 -9.40 -1.48 -28.17
CA THR A 130 -8.35 -1.01 -29.05
C THR A 130 -7.66 -2.22 -29.69
N GLY A 131 -7.97 -2.49 -30.98
CA GLY A 131 -7.40 -3.62 -31.71
C GLY A 131 -8.05 -4.97 -31.40
N GLU A 132 -7.34 -6.05 -31.76
CA GLU A 132 -7.83 -7.44 -31.64
C GLU A 132 -7.59 -8.05 -30.25
N ALA A 133 -6.75 -7.46 -29.42
CA ALA A 133 -6.40 -7.99 -28.11
C ALA A 133 -7.28 -7.35 -27.01
N GLU A 134 -8.02 -8.19 -26.32
CA GLU A 134 -8.74 -7.80 -25.09
C GLU A 134 -7.74 -7.58 -23.96
N ALA A 135 -7.75 -6.39 -23.35
CA ALA A 135 -6.97 -6.16 -22.14
C ALA A 135 -7.59 -6.93 -20.98
N ARG A 136 -6.80 -7.83 -20.40
CA ARG A 136 -7.21 -8.70 -19.29
C ARG A 136 -6.10 -8.76 -18.26
N THR A 137 -6.46 -8.82 -16.98
CA THR A 137 -5.51 -8.99 -15.88
C THR A 137 -6.13 -9.83 -14.74
N ILE A 138 -5.29 -10.23 -13.79
CA ILE A 138 -5.73 -10.86 -12.54
C ILE A 138 -5.30 -9.97 -11.39
N GLY A 139 -6.26 -9.53 -10.59
CA GLY A 139 -6.02 -8.85 -9.32
C GLY A 139 -5.99 -9.85 -8.17
N ASN A 140 -5.11 -9.64 -7.20
CA ASN A 140 -5.01 -10.49 -6.02
C ASN A 140 -5.60 -9.79 -4.81
N VAL A 141 -6.52 -10.44 -4.11
CA VAL A 141 -7.18 -9.93 -2.90
C VAL A 141 -6.74 -10.74 -1.70
N LEU A 142 -6.17 -10.08 -0.70
CA LEU A 142 -5.75 -10.70 0.55
C LEU A 142 -6.96 -10.93 1.45
N VAL A 143 -7.23 -12.19 1.79
CA VAL A 143 -8.27 -12.60 2.75
C VAL A 143 -7.60 -13.41 3.85
N PRO A 144 -7.33 -12.82 5.02
CA PRO A 144 -6.62 -13.52 6.10
C PRO A 144 -7.42 -14.73 6.59
N VAL A 145 -6.79 -15.91 6.53
CA VAL A 145 -7.37 -17.14 7.04
C VAL A 145 -6.57 -17.61 8.26
N GLY A 146 -7.19 -17.58 9.45
CA GLY A 146 -6.53 -18.04 10.68
C GLY A 146 -5.44 -17.11 11.22
N ALA A 147 -5.36 -15.87 10.75
CA ALA A 147 -4.39 -14.90 11.25
C ALA A 147 -4.58 -14.62 12.75
N GLN A 148 -3.47 -14.51 13.48
CA GLN A 148 -3.48 -14.21 14.92
C GLN A 148 -3.56 -12.70 15.19
N PHE A 149 -3.03 -11.89 14.28
CA PHE A 149 -3.08 -10.44 14.26
C PHE A 149 -2.82 -9.93 12.83
N GLY A 150 -3.16 -8.68 12.58
CA GLY A 150 -2.74 -7.96 11.37
C GLY A 150 -1.60 -7.02 11.67
N ILE A 151 -0.84 -6.62 10.67
CA ILE A 151 0.20 -5.61 10.76
C ILE A 151 -0.24 -4.43 9.89
N ILE A 152 -0.27 -3.22 10.46
CA ILE A 152 -0.43 -1.97 9.70
C ILE A 152 0.88 -1.21 9.79
N SER A 153 1.52 -1.04 8.65
CA SER A 153 2.83 -0.39 8.58
C SER A 153 2.77 0.87 7.72
N ASP A 154 3.35 1.95 8.23
CA ASP A 154 3.82 3.01 7.36
C ASP A 154 4.87 2.48 6.40
N LEU A 155 4.92 3.04 5.19
CA LEU A 155 5.86 2.58 4.17
C LEU A 155 7.03 3.54 3.99
N ASP A 156 6.83 4.81 4.26
CA ASP A 156 7.77 5.86 3.88
C ASP A 156 9.09 5.75 4.69
N ASP A 157 9.32 6.51 5.74
CA ASP A 157 10.57 6.46 6.50
C ASP A 157 10.70 5.22 7.42
N THR A 158 9.70 4.37 7.44
CA THR A 158 9.69 3.10 8.19
C THR A 158 10.34 1.96 7.40
N VAL A 159 10.03 1.81 6.13
CA VAL A 159 10.57 0.78 5.24
C VAL A 159 11.62 1.35 4.28
N LEU A 160 11.41 2.58 3.82
CA LEU A 160 12.28 3.28 2.88
C LEU A 160 13.16 4.30 3.60
N ARG A 161 14.47 4.26 3.42
CA ARG A 161 15.36 5.34 3.84
C ARG A 161 15.13 6.58 2.98
N SER A 162 14.48 7.60 3.51
CA SER A 162 14.38 8.90 2.87
C SER A 162 14.74 10.03 3.84
N SER A 163 15.71 10.85 3.48
CA SER A 163 16.22 11.95 4.31
C SER A 163 15.62 13.32 3.95
N VAL A 164 14.46 13.37 3.26
CA VAL A 164 13.93 14.63 2.71
C VAL A 164 12.41 14.66 2.76
N THR A 165 11.83 15.73 3.29
CA THR A 165 10.39 15.93 3.48
C THR A 165 9.67 16.47 2.24
N GLY A 166 8.44 16.04 1.99
CA GLY A 166 7.46 16.66 1.08
C GLY A 166 7.76 16.54 -0.42
N LEU A 167 7.57 17.63 -1.17
CA LEU A 167 7.75 17.72 -2.63
C LEU A 167 9.17 17.36 -3.10
N LEU A 168 10.21 17.65 -2.29
CA LEU A 168 11.59 17.24 -2.56
C LEU A 168 11.76 15.73 -2.44
N ARG A 169 11.01 15.08 -1.54
CA ARG A 169 10.92 13.62 -1.41
C ARG A 169 10.36 13.01 -2.69
N MET A 170 9.23 13.53 -3.20
CA MET A 170 8.67 13.11 -4.49
C MET A 170 9.64 13.31 -5.64
N ALA A 171 10.25 14.48 -5.76
CA ALA A 171 11.24 14.75 -6.79
C ALA A 171 12.45 13.81 -6.67
N ARG A 172 12.89 13.47 -5.46
CA ARG A 172 14.00 12.54 -5.23
C ARG A 172 13.60 11.09 -5.51
N ILE A 173 12.37 10.69 -5.18
CA ILE A 173 11.78 9.41 -5.59
C ILE A 173 11.78 9.31 -7.11
N VAL A 174 11.32 10.36 -7.78
CA VAL A 174 11.25 10.46 -9.24
C VAL A 174 12.64 10.57 -9.87
N LEU A 175 13.57 11.35 -9.28
CA LEU A 175 14.84 11.68 -9.92
C LEU A 175 15.99 10.68 -9.62
N LEU A 176 15.95 9.92 -8.54
CA LEU A 176 17.14 9.21 -8.04
C LEU A 176 17.10 7.68 -8.07
N GLY A 177 16.00 7.02 -8.47
CA GLY A 177 16.11 5.58 -8.49
C GLY A 177 14.89 4.81 -8.97
N ASN A 178 15.16 3.61 -9.45
CA ASN A 178 14.19 2.52 -9.52
C ASN A 178 14.16 1.79 -8.17
N ALA A 179 13.24 0.86 -8.01
CA ALA A 179 13.12 0.00 -6.81
C ALA A 179 14.44 -0.67 -6.41
N HIS A 180 15.31 -0.99 -7.36
CA HIS A 180 16.61 -1.66 -7.14
C HIS A 180 17.71 -0.78 -6.54
N THR A 181 17.56 0.54 -6.51
CA THR A 181 18.60 1.47 -6.02
C THR A 181 18.32 2.04 -4.65
N ARG A 182 17.18 1.71 -4.04
CA ARG A 182 16.85 2.08 -2.67
C ARG A 182 17.26 0.95 -1.73
N LEU A 183 17.77 1.33 -0.58
CA LEU A 183 18.09 0.38 0.48
C LEU A 183 17.01 0.48 1.56
N PRO A 184 16.37 -0.63 1.94
CA PRO A 184 15.54 -0.67 3.15
C PRO A 184 16.43 -0.50 4.38
N PHE A 185 15.82 -0.30 5.53
CA PHE A 185 16.54 -0.44 6.79
C PHE A 185 17.01 -1.90 6.97
N GLU A 186 18.19 -2.07 7.55
CA GLU A 186 18.76 -3.39 7.79
C GLU A 186 17.82 -4.26 8.65
N GLY A 187 17.62 -5.51 8.24
CA GLY A 187 16.77 -6.46 8.95
C GLY A 187 15.24 -6.25 8.84
N VAL A 188 14.77 -5.15 8.24
CA VAL A 188 13.33 -4.84 8.17
C VAL A 188 12.52 -5.92 7.43
N ALA A 189 13.02 -6.42 6.30
CA ALA A 189 12.32 -7.45 5.55
C ALA A 189 12.18 -8.76 6.35
N ASP A 190 13.24 -9.13 7.09
CA ASP A 190 13.25 -10.33 7.90
C ASP A 190 12.37 -10.17 9.15
N PHE A 191 12.35 -9.00 9.76
CA PHE A 191 11.44 -8.69 10.87
C PHE A 191 9.96 -8.76 10.43
N TYR A 192 9.62 -8.18 9.28
CA TYR A 192 8.26 -8.25 8.76
C TYR A 192 7.86 -9.68 8.39
N ARG A 193 8.79 -10.44 7.82
CA ARG A 193 8.56 -11.86 7.56
C ARG A 193 8.36 -12.65 8.85
N ALA A 194 9.14 -12.34 9.91
CA ALA A 194 8.97 -12.96 11.21
C ALA A 194 7.58 -12.67 11.81
N LEU A 195 7.11 -11.41 11.75
CA LEU A 195 5.76 -11.03 12.17
C LEU A 195 4.68 -11.72 11.34
N GLN A 196 4.86 -11.81 10.01
CA GLN A 196 3.93 -12.52 9.12
C GLN A 196 3.81 -14.00 9.50
N LEU A 197 4.92 -14.64 9.80
CA LEU A 197 4.96 -16.07 10.19
C LEU A 197 4.55 -16.32 11.65
N GLY A 198 4.44 -15.26 12.45
CA GLY A 198 3.95 -15.32 13.82
C GLY A 198 4.82 -16.15 14.78
N SER A 199 4.29 -16.40 15.97
CA SER A 199 4.98 -17.19 17.00
C SER A 199 5.13 -18.66 16.63
N SER A 200 4.25 -19.21 15.80
CA SER A 200 4.34 -20.58 15.30
C SER A 200 5.42 -20.75 14.21
N GLY A 201 5.85 -19.67 13.58
CA GLY A 201 6.73 -19.65 12.41
C GLY A 201 6.07 -20.18 11.12
N LYS A 202 4.74 -20.34 11.12
CA LYS A 202 3.95 -20.91 10.01
C LYS A 202 2.62 -20.21 9.78
N ASP A 203 2.29 -19.21 10.61
CA ASP A 203 1.07 -18.43 10.46
C ASP A 203 1.15 -17.60 9.18
N PHE A 204 0.00 -17.01 8.79
CA PHE A 204 -0.04 -15.98 7.78
C PHE A 204 -0.76 -14.75 8.36
N ASN A 205 -0.02 -13.91 9.07
CA ASN A 205 -0.50 -12.64 9.55
C ASN A 205 -0.44 -11.60 8.41
N PRO A 206 -1.56 -10.97 8.03
CA PRO A 206 -1.60 -10.05 6.92
C PRO A 206 -0.83 -8.75 7.24
N ILE A 207 -0.17 -8.20 6.23
CA ILE A 207 0.47 -6.88 6.32
C ILE A 207 -0.25 -5.92 5.39
N PHE A 208 -0.59 -4.74 5.91
CA PHE A 208 -1.23 -3.64 5.20
C PHE A 208 -0.30 -2.43 5.24
N TYR A 209 0.09 -1.93 4.08
CA TYR A 209 0.97 -0.78 3.97
C TYR A 209 0.16 0.49 3.74
N VAL A 210 0.41 1.51 4.54
CA VAL A 210 -0.23 2.82 4.42
C VAL A 210 0.83 3.85 4.11
N SER A 211 0.65 4.63 3.04
CA SER A 211 1.61 5.63 2.63
C SER A 211 0.93 6.91 2.17
N SER A 212 1.59 8.02 2.40
CA SER A 212 1.21 9.32 1.86
C SER A 212 1.59 9.50 0.38
N SER A 213 2.25 8.52 -0.20
CA SER A 213 2.63 8.49 -1.62
C SER A 213 1.41 8.40 -2.53
N PRO A 214 1.44 9.01 -3.72
CA PRO A 214 0.32 8.94 -4.66
C PRO A 214 0.24 7.58 -5.36
N TRP A 215 -0.96 7.22 -5.81
CA TRP A 215 -1.24 5.98 -6.55
C TRP A 215 -0.38 5.81 -7.82
N ASN A 216 0.10 6.89 -8.42
CA ASN A 216 1.01 6.82 -9.57
C ASN A 216 2.36 6.19 -9.26
N LEU A 217 2.68 5.98 -7.97
CA LEU A 217 3.91 5.30 -7.51
C LEU A 217 3.67 3.83 -7.15
N TYR A 218 2.45 3.32 -7.30
CA TYR A 218 2.08 1.97 -6.86
C TYR A 218 3.05 0.91 -7.37
N ASP A 219 3.23 0.80 -8.70
CA ASP A 219 4.09 -0.21 -9.31
C ASP A 219 5.53 -0.17 -8.78
N MET A 220 6.04 1.07 -8.56
CA MET A 220 7.40 1.24 -8.06
C MET A 220 7.52 0.81 -6.60
N LEU A 221 6.49 1.06 -5.78
CA LEU A 221 6.47 0.63 -4.39
C LEU A 221 6.27 -0.88 -4.28
N GLU A 222 5.42 -1.46 -5.13
CA GLU A 222 5.25 -2.91 -5.22
C GLU A 222 6.54 -3.60 -5.66
N ASP A 223 7.17 -3.14 -6.77
CA ASP A 223 8.48 -3.62 -7.23
C ASP A 223 9.55 -3.51 -6.11
N PHE A 224 9.51 -2.42 -5.32
CA PHE A 224 10.44 -2.24 -4.21
C PHE A 224 10.24 -3.33 -3.14
N LEU A 225 9.01 -3.58 -2.71
CA LEU A 225 8.73 -4.60 -1.71
C LEU A 225 9.21 -5.98 -2.20
N ASP A 226 8.91 -6.32 -3.45
CA ASP A 226 9.25 -7.61 -4.05
C ASP A 226 10.76 -7.81 -4.19
N VAL A 227 11.49 -6.79 -4.68
CA VAL A 227 12.96 -6.84 -4.87
C VAL A 227 13.70 -6.98 -3.55
N HIS A 228 13.22 -6.34 -2.49
CA HIS A 228 13.86 -6.40 -1.17
C HIS A 228 13.31 -7.51 -0.27
N GLY A 229 12.43 -8.37 -0.81
CA GLY A 229 11.87 -9.50 -0.06
C GLY A 229 10.99 -9.07 1.12
N VAL A 230 10.48 -7.85 1.10
CA VAL A 230 9.49 -7.38 2.07
C VAL A 230 8.16 -8.07 1.76
N PRO A 231 7.45 -8.65 2.75
CA PRO A 231 6.24 -9.41 2.49
C PRO A 231 5.19 -8.65 1.69
N ALA A 232 4.54 -9.34 0.74
CA ALA A 232 3.48 -8.79 -0.08
C ALA A 232 2.25 -8.43 0.77
N GLY A 233 1.64 -7.27 0.49
CA GLY A 233 0.42 -6.81 1.15
C GLY A 233 -0.29 -5.72 0.37
N PRO A 234 -1.56 -5.44 0.67
CA PRO A 234 -2.27 -4.30 0.12
C PRO A 234 -1.59 -2.98 0.45
N LEU A 235 -1.46 -2.09 -0.55
CA LEU A 235 -0.94 -0.74 -0.37
C LEU A 235 -2.10 0.26 -0.42
N PHE A 236 -2.20 1.09 0.59
CA PHE A 236 -3.17 2.19 0.69
C PHE A 236 -2.45 3.51 0.45
N LEU A 237 -2.53 3.97 -0.79
CA LEU A 237 -1.87 5.17 -1.25
C LEU A 237 -2.87 6.34 -1.31
N LYS A 238 -2.37 7.55 -1.49
CA LYS A 238 -3.17 8.76 -1.44
C LYS A 238 -3.53 9.26 -2.84
N ASP A 239 -4.76 9.73 -3.00
CA ASP A 239 -5.12 10.51 -4.20
C ASP A 239 -4.44 11.87 -4.14
N TRP A 240 -3.62 12.18 -5.12
CA TRP A 240 -2.84 13.41 -5.14
C TRP A 240 -3.69 14.61 -5.59
N SER A 241 -4.06 15.44 -4.64
CA SER A 241 -4.83 16.65 -4.85
C SER A 241 -4.21 17.81 -4.07
N PRO A 242 -4.16 19.02 -4.62
CA PRO A 242 -3.71 20.18 -3.85
C PRO A 242 -4.48 20.42 -2.55
N THR A 243 -5.73 19.97 -2.48
CA THR A 243 -6.56 19.99 -1.27
C THR A 243 -6.21 18.89 -0.28
N THR A 244 -5.68 17.76 -0.74
CA THR A 244 -5.32 16.60 0.08
C THR A 244 -3.87 16.61 0.56
N LEU A 245 -3.01 17.48 -0.02
CA LEU A 245 -1.60 17.61 0.38
C LEU A 245 -1.42 17.96 1.88
N ARG A 246 -2.41 18.62 2.49
CA ARG A 246 -2.38 19.02 3.91
C ARG A 246 -3.05 18.03 4.87
N ASP A 247 -3.64 16.94 4.37
CA ASP A 247 -4.46 16.01 5.16
C ASP A 247 -3.80 14.62 5.28
N HIS A 248 -2.47 14.56 5.56
CA HIS A 248 -1.77 13.28 5.75
C HIS A 248 -2.38 12.47 6.89
N ASP A 249 -2.58 13.09 8.03
CA ASP A 249 -3.13 12.43 9.23
C ASP A 249 -4.52 11.84 8.97
N ARG A 250 -5.39 12.58 8.28
CA ARG A 250 -6.75 12.12 7.95
C ARG A 250 -6.76 10.90 7.03
N HIS A 251 -5.83 10.83 6.08
CA HIS A 251 -5.72 9.68 5.20
C HIS A 251 -5.30 8.45 6.01
N LYS A 252 -4.17 8.53 6.73
CA LYS A 252 -3.62 7.41 7.50
C LYS A 252 -4.62 6.89 8.54
N ILE A 253 -5.18 7.78 9.35
CA ILE A 253 -6.18 7.37 10.35
C ILE A 253 -7.46 6.82 9.71
N GLY A 254 -7.88 7.34 8.55
CA GLY A 254 -9.04 6.84 7.80
C GLY A 254 -8.84 5.40 7.33
N VAL A 255 -7.66 5.09 6.78
CA VAL A 255 -7.29 3.73 6.36
C VAL A 255 -7.26 2.78 7.56
N ILE A 256 -6.59 3.17 8.66
CA ILE A 256 -6.51 2.35 9.87
C ILE A 256 -7.91 2.03 10.41
N ARG A 257 -8.80 3.02 10.50
CA ARG A 257 -10.21 2.81 10.92
C ARG A 257 -10.96 1.85 9.99
N THR A 258 -10.74 1.97 8.68
CA THR A 258 -11.33 1.07 7.70
C THR A 258 -10.86 -0.36 7.94
N LEU A 259 -9.57 -0.59 8.14
CA LEU A 259 -9.02 -1.93 8.42
C LEU A 259 -9.56 -2.50 9.73
N LEU A 260 -9.56 -1.71 10.82
CA LEU A 260 -10.11 -2.14 12.12
C LEU A 260 -11.60 -2.49 12.05
N THR A 261 -12.36 -1.80 11.19
CA THR A 261 -13.79 -2.07 10.96
C THR A 261 -13.99 -3.28 10.05
N THR A 262 -13.15 -3.44 9.02
CA THR A 262 -13.22 -4.58 8.10
C THR A 262 -12.91 -5.89 8.82
N TYR A 263 -11.98 -5.88 9.78
CA TYR A 263 -11.54 -7.06 10.53
C TYR A 263 -11.87 -6.89 12.03
N PRO A 264 -13.14 -6.97 12.44
CA PRO A 264 -13.56 -6.61 13.80
C PRO A 264 -12.93 -7.46 14.91
N ASP A 265 -12.59 -8.70 14.64
CA ASP A 265 -12.03 -9.63 15.62
C ASP A 265 -10.49 -9.76 15.55
N LEU A 266 -9.84 -9.15 14.56
CA LEU A 266 -8.41 -9.24 14.38
C LEU A 266 -7.69 -8.09 15.09
N PRO A 267 -6.87 -8.33 16.12
CA PRO A 267 -6.02 -7.30 16.71
C PRO A 267 -4.87 -6.92 15.77
N PHE A 268 -4.23 -5.77 16.00
CA PHE A 268 -3.20 -5.27 15.11
C PHE A 268 -1.91 -4.90 15.84
N VAL A 269 -0.80 -5.06 15.13
CA VAL A 269 0.50 -4.44 15.42
C VAL A 269 0.63 -3.23 14.51
N LEU A 270 1.01 -2.07 15.07
CA LEU A 270 1.20 -0.84 14.30
C LEU A 270 2.69 -0.52 14.20
N ILE A 271 3.17 -0.20 12.99
CA ILE A 271 4.57 0.12 12.74
C ILE A 271 4.65 1.45 12.00
N GLY A 272 5.45 2.37 12.51
CA GLY A 272 5.61 3.70 11.93
C GLY A 272 6.96 4.32 12.27
N ASP A 273 7.09 5.63 12.06
CA ASP A 273 8.30 6.38 12.35
C ASP A 273 8.05 7.62 13.22
N SER A 274 9.13 8.16 13.82
CA SER A 274 9.09 9.36 14.65
C SER A 274 9.10 10.66 13.84
N GLY A 275 9.46 10.61 12.56
CA GLY A 275 9.57 11.78 11.68
C GLY A 275 8.22 12.27 11.16
N GLU A 276 7.22 11.39 11.10
CA GLU A 276 5.83 11.72 10.82
C GLU A 276 5.01 11.80 12.14
N ARG A 277 3.69 11.83 12.02
CA ARG A 277 2.78 11.89 13.16
C ARG A 277 2.23 10.53 13.56
N ASP A 278 2.97 9.46 13.28
CA ASP A 278 2.54 8.10 13.60
C ASP A 278 2.30 7.89 15.10
N PRO A 279 3.15 8.35 16.01
CA PRO A 279 2.89 8.20 17.45
C PRO A 279 1.55 8.82 17.87
N GLU A 280 1.23 10.02 17.40
CA GLU A 280 -0.03 10.71 17.71
C GLU A 280 -1.24 10.01 17.11
N ILE A 281 -1.11 9.56 15.84
CA ILE A 281 -2.17 8.83 15.14
C ILE A 281 -2.44 7.50 15.85
N TYR A 282 -1.40 6.76 16.20
CA TYR A 282 -1.54 5.45 16.85
C TYR A 282 -2.10 5.58 18.27
N ARG A 283 -1.70 6.62 19.03
CA ARG A 283 -2.33 6.96 20.29
C ARG A 283 -3.84 7.21 20.14
N GLN A 284 -4.23 7.95 19.11
CA GLN A 284 -5.65 8.19 18.84
C GLN A 284 -6.39 6.89 18.51
N VAL A 285 -5.81 6.03 17.68
CA VAL A 285 -6.36 4.72 17.33
C VAL A 285 -6.56 3.84 18.55
N VAL A 286 -5.56 3.73 19.44
CA VAL A 286 -5.66 2.93 20.67
C VAL A 286 -6.81 3.41 21.56
N ARG A 287 -6.99 4.73 21.69
CA ARG A 287 -8.08 5.31 22.47
C ARG A 287 -9.46 5.07 21.85
N GLU A 288 -9.56 5.10 20.51
CA GLU A 288 -10.81 4.86 19.79
C GLU A 288 -11.20 3.39 19.74
N TYR A 289 -10.21 2.48 19.75
CA TYR A 289 -10.40 1.03 19.60
C TYR A 289 -9.68 0.26 20.70
N PRO A 290 -10.16 0.33 21.96
CA PRO A 290 -9.52 -0.34 23.10
C PRO A 290 -9.38 -1.86 22.85
N GLY A 291 -8.21 -2.42 23.19
CA GLY A 291 -7.93 -3.85 23.05
C GLY A 291 -7.65 -4.34 21.62
N ARG A 292 -7.65 -3.42 20.62
CA ARG A 292 -7.43 -3.79 19.22
C ARG A 292 -5.98 -3.65 18.76
N VAL A 293 -5.12 -3.04 19.54
CA VAL A 293 -3.68 -2.88 19.26
C VAL A 293 -2.87 -3.69 20.25
N ARG A 294 -2.03 -4.60 19.76
CA ARG A 294 -1.18 -5.48 20.58
C ARG A 294 0.16 -4.86 20.93
N ALA A 295 0.77 -4.14 20.00
CA ALA A 295 2.05 -3.47 20.14
C ALA A 295 2.18 -2.36 19.10
N ILE A 296 3.03 -1.38 19.41
CA ILE A 296 3.38 -0.28 18.51
C ILE A 296 4.90 -0.21 18.43
N TYR A 297 5.44 -0.23 17.21
CA TYR A 297 6.87 -0.06 16.93
C TYR A 297 7.06 1.25 16.18
N ILE A 298 7.82 2.17 16.78
CA ILE A 298 8.16 3.45 16.16
C ILE A 298 9.65 3.46 15.87
N ARG A 299 9.97 3.58 14.58
CA ARG A 299 11.35 3.76 14.17
C ARG A 299 11.82 5.17 14.49
N ASP A 300 12.93 5.24 15.22
CA ASP A 300 13.58 6.51 15.50
C ASP A 300 14.36 7.00 14.28
N VAL A 301 13.90 8.13 13.73
CA VAL A 301 14.51 8.81 12.56
C VAL A 301 14.72 10.31 12.83
N THR A 302 14.52 10.77 14.07
CA THR A 302 14.48 12.19 14.42
C THR A 302 15.53 12.59 15.48
N THR A 303 15.29 13.72 16.13
CA THR A 303 16.16 14.33 17.11
C THR A 303 15.62 14.10 18.51
N ARG A 304 16.47 14.23 19.53
CA ARG A 304 16.13 14.05 20.96
C ARG A 304 14.88 14.79 21.42
N GLU A 305 14.64 15.99 20.91
CA GLU A 305 13.44 16.78 21.27
C GLU A 305 12.13 16.12 20.85
N ARG A 306 12.15 15.45 19.69
CA ARG A 306 11.01 14.66 19.20
C ARG A 306 10.87 13.36 19.98
N ASP A 307 11.99 12.73 20.32
CA ASP A 307 12.02 11.48 21.07
C ASP A 307 11.36 11.62 22.44
N ASP A 308 11.60 12.73 23.15
CA ASP A 308 10.95 13.04 24.44
C ASP A 308 9.42 13.11 24.29
N ALA A 309 8.92 13.72 23.22
CA ALA A 309 7.49 13.77 22.94
C ALA A 309 6.91 12.39 22.59
N VAL A 310 7.66 11.56 21.87
CA VAL A 310 7.26 10.18 21.53
C VAL A 310 7.26 9.31 22.78
N HIS A 311 8.27 9.43 23.66
CA HIS A 311 8.30 8.72 24.94
C HIS A 311 7.12 9.08 25.83
N ALA A 312 6.76 10.37 25.92
CA ALA A 312 5.58 10.80 26.68
C ALA A 312 4.28 10.16 26.16
N ILE A 313 4.14 9.99 24.85
CA ILE A 313 3.02 9.26 24.25
C ILE A 313 3.08 7.78 24.65
N GLY A 314 4.27 7.16 24.65
CA GLY A 314 4.48 5.78 25.08
C GLY A 314 4.05 5.53 26.51
N ASP A 315 4.40 6.45 27.43
CA ASP A 315 4.00 6.38 28.84
C ASP A 315 2.47 6.45 28.98
N GLU A 316 1.80 7.37 28.27
CA GLU A 316 0.33 7.44 28.24
C GLU A 316 -0.32 6.13 27.75
N LEU A 317 0.27 5.49 26.74
CA LEU A 317 -0.25 4.25 26.15
C LEU A 317 -0.04 3.07 27.08
N LYS A 318 1.07 3.04 27.79
CA LYS A 318 1.38 2.00 28.77
C LYS A 318 0.36 1.98 29.91
N ASP A 319 -0.12 3.14 30.35
CA ASP A 319 -1.16 3.26 31.38
C ASP A 319 -2.50 2.62 30.95
N ILE A 320 -2.74 2.47 29.65
CA ILE A 320 -3.92 1.82 29.07
C ILE A 320 -3.62 0.44 28.48
N GLY A 321 -2.46 -0.13 28.80
CA GLY A 321 -2.08 -1.50 28.50
C GLY A 321 -1.55 -1.76 27.09
N VAL A 322 -1.09 -0.72 26.37
CA VAL A 322 -0.43 -0.85 25.07
C VAL A 322 1.00 -0.32 25.15
N GLU A 323 1.96 -1.16 24.85
CA GLU A 323 3.36 -0.75 24.80
C GLU A 323 3.73 -0.18 23.44
N MET A 324 4.45 0.94 23.44
CA MET A 324 5.03 1.57 22.27
C MET A 324 6.55 1.62 22.43
N LEU A 325 7.27 0.93 21.54
CA LEU A 325 8.73 0.92 21.51
C LEU A 325 9.22 1.93 20.48
N LEU A 326 10.05 2.88 20.90
CA LEU A 326 10.82 3.77 20.02
C LEU A 326 12.23 3.19 19.89
N THR A 327 12.63 2.80 18.68
CA THR A 327 13.96 2.23 18.44
C THR A 327 14.47 2.50 17.03
N SER A 328 15.77 2.67 16.89
CA SER A 328 16.48 2.69 15.61
C SER A 328 16.98 1.30 15.19
N ASP A 329 16.89 0.31 16.08
CA ASP A 329 17.42 -1.04 15.89
C ASP A 329 16.30 -2.04 15.64
N THR A 330 16.39 -2.74 14.51
CA THR A 330 15.41 -3.79 14.13
C THR A 330 15.52 -5.02 15.05
N VAL A 331 16.72 -5.31 15.58
CA VAL A 331 16.92 -6.45 16.50
C VAL A 331 16.22 -6.19 17.82
N GLU A 332 16.30 -4.97 18.36
CA GLU A 332 15.56 -4.58 19.57
C GLU A 332 14.06 -4.72 19.40
N ALA A 333 13.50 -4.29 18.25
CA ALA A 333 12.10 -4.49 17.93
C ALA A 333 11.73 -5.98 17.84
N ALA A 334 12.62 -6.80 17.30
CA ALA A 334 12.41 -8.25 17.20
C ALA A 334 12.47 -8.94 18.58
N GLU A 335 13.36 -8.50 19.48
CA GLU A 335 13.45 -9.00 20.86
C GLU A 335 12.15 -8.74 21.61
N ASP A 336 11.66 -7.52 21.57
CA ASP A 336 10.37 -7.14 22.17
C ASP A 336 9.20 -7.93 21.55
N ALA A 337 9.19 -8.11 20.21
CA ALA A 337 8.16 -8.89 19.53
C ALA A 337 8.19 -10.38 19.94
N ALA A 338 9.36 -10.95 20.18
CA ALA A 338 9.50 -12.32 20.66
C ALA A 338 9.01 -12.47 22.12
N GLU A 339 9.33 -11.52 22.99
CA GLU A 339 8.83 -11.49 24.38
C GLU A 339 7.30 -11.40 24.43
N LYS A 340 6.69 -10.66 23.52
CA LYS A 340 5.23 -10.56 23.37
C LYS A 340 4.58 -11.75 22.65
N GLY A 341 5.37 -12.74 22.19
CA GLY A 341 4.89 -13.87 21.44
C GLY A 341 4.31 -13.51 20.07
N LEU A 342 4.84 -12.45 19.44
CA LEU A 342 4.46 -12.03 18.09
C LEU A 342 5.31 -12.72 17.02
N ILE A 343 6.53 -13.13 17.34
CA ILE A 343 7.42 -13.87 16.45
C ILE A 343 7.97 -15.13 17.16
N SER A 344 8.46 -16.07 16.38
CA SER A 344 9.06 -17.28 16.94
C SER A 344 10.49 -17.03 17.47
N PRO A 345 10.96 -17.78 18.49
CA PRO A 345 12.34 -17.69 18.97
C PRO A 345 13.40 -18.02 17.88
N SER A 346 13.05 -18.88 16.92
CA SER A 346 13.92 -19.20 15.79
C SER A 346 14.05 -18.04 14.81
N ALA A 347 12.99 -17.28 14.59
CA ALA A 347 13.03 -16.07 13.77
C ALA A 347 13.90 -14.97 14.43
N LEU A 348 13.78 -14.78 15.75
CA LEU A 348 14.66 -13.88 16.49
C LEU A 348 16.13 -14.27 16.37
N ALA A 349 16.45 -15.56 16.48
CA ALA A 349 17.83 -16.05 16.34
C ALA A 349 18.43 -15.80 14.95
N ALA A 350 17.59 -15.75 13.91
CA ALA A 350 18.02 -15.45 12.54
C ALA A 350 18.21 -13.93 12.28
N LEU A 351 17.58 -13.08 13.10
CA LEU A 351 17.71 -11.61 13.01
C LEU A 351 18.89 -11.05 13.78
N ARG A 352 19.44 -11.80 14.76
CA ARG A 352 20.69 -11.48 15.48
C ARG A 352 21.94 -11.83 14.67
#